data_d6fa41fa2f8862f93948812fd610ff8b
#
_entry.id   d6fa41fa2f8862f93948812fd610ff8b
#
_cell.length_a   1.000
_cell.length_b   1.000
_cell.length_c   1.000
_cell.angle_alpha   90.00
_cell.angle_beta   90.00
_cell.angle_gamma   90.00
#
_symmetry.space_group_name_H-M   'P 1'
#
loop_
_entity.id
_entity.type
_entity.pdbx_description
1 polymer ?
#
loop_
_entity_poly.entity_id
_entity_poly.type
_entity_poly.pdbx_seq_one_letter_code
_entity_poly.pdbx_strand_id
1 'polypeptide(L)'
;MKSKENLQKEQLYREFVQREENLIHAPYNPELEFYSCIREGNVEKIKQLCNEPLTDKKGLGKLSENELQHFRYHFAITAALAARYCMEGGMSLSKAYSISDFYIQKVDTCKSRQDISDLHFLMCVDYTIRMKNLRKKKICSQPVAKCIDYICESLHTRIT
;
A
#
# COMPACT_ATOMS: atom_id res chain seq x y z
N MET A 1 -14.13 -28.39 16.58
CA MET A 1 -12.81 -27.92 16.09
C MET A 1 -12.23 -29.00 15.18
N LYS A 2 -11.98 -28.73 13.89
CA LYS A 2 -11.32 -29.69 13.00
C LYS A 2 -9.91 -29.99 13.52
N SER A 3 -9.46 -31.23 13.48
CA SER A 3 -8.11 -31.58 13.91
C SER A 3 -7.06 -30.92 13.01
N LYS A 4 -5.85 -30.69 13.52
CA LYS A 4 -4.72 -30.14 12.76
C LYS A 4 -4.44 -30.92 11.47
N GLU A 5 -4.59 -32.22 11.52
CA GLU A 5 -4.47 -33.13 10.38
C GLU A 5 -5.50 -32.87 9.28
N ASN A 6 -6.75 -32.57 9.64
CA ASN A 6 -7.79 -32.26 8.66
C ASN A 6 -7.52 -30.93 7.93
N LEU A 7 -7.01 -29.93 8.66
CA LEU A 7 -6.62 -28.64 8.05
C LEU A 7 -5.47 -28.80 7.08
N GLN A 8 -4.47 -29.64 7.41
CA GLN A 8 -3.34 -29.91 6.51
C GLN A 8 -3.80 -30.62 5.23
N LYS A 9 -4.71 -31.63 5.34
CA LYS A 9 -5.27 -32.30 4.18
C LYS A 9 -6.08 -31.36 3.29
N GLU A 10 -6.88 -30.47 3.89
CA GLU A 10 -7.63 -29.46 3.14
C GLU A 10 -6.69 -28.47 2.42
N GLN A 11 -5.58 -28.07 3.04
CA GLN A 11 -4.58 -27.19 2.42
C GLN A 11 -3.91 -27.89 1.23
N LEU A 12 -3.42 -29.11 1.41
CA LEU A 12 -2.80 -29.90 0.33
C LEU A 12 -3.74 -30.11 -0.86
N TYR A 13 -5.03 -30.39 -0.59
CA TYR A 13 -6.02 -30.51 -1.63
C TYR A 13 -6.22 -29.18 -2.39
N ARG A 14 -6.27 -28.05 -1.69
CA ARG A 14 -6.34 -26.72 -2.33
C ARG A 14 -5.12 -26.44 -3.20
N GLU A 15 -3.92 -26.72 -2.71
CA GLU A 15 -2.68 -26.56 -3.49
C GLU A 15 -2.68 -27.43 -4.75
N PHE A 16 -3.20 -28.65 -4.66
CA PHE A 16 -3.38 -29.54 -5.81
C PHE A 16 -4.34 -28.93 -6.84
N VAL A 17 -5.54 -28.51 -6.40
CA VAL A 17 -6.53 -27.87 -7.29
C VAL A 17 -5.98 -26.60 -7.94
N GLN A 18 -5.28 -25.76 -7.22
CA GLN A 18 -4.66 -24.55 -7.77
C GLN A 18 -3.65 -24.85 -8.87
N ARG A 19 -2.88 -25.94 -8.75
CA ARG A 19 -1.95 -26.38 -9.79
C ARG A 19 -2.68 -26.91 -11.03
N GLU A 20 -3.71 -27.71 -10.84
CA GLU A 20 -4.50 -28.28 -11.94
C GLU A 20 -5.25 -27.18 -12.72
N GLU A 21 -5.77 -26.17 -12.03
CA GLU A 21 -6.49 -25.05 -12.63
C GLU A 21 -5.56 -23.95 -13.17
N ASN A 22 -4.24 -24.11 -13.09
CA ASN A 22 -3.24 -23.10 -13.47
C ASN A 22 -3.54 -21.72 -12.88
N LEU A 23 -4.00 -21.68 -11.64
CA LEU A 23 -4.26 -20.44 -10.91
C LEU A 23 -2.92 -19.76 -10.57
N ILE A 24 -2.46 -18.89 -11.47
CA ILE A 24 -1.22 -18.14 -11.32
C ILE A 24 -1.51 -16.90 -10.49
N HIS A 25 -0.90 -16.82 -9.32
CA HIS A 25 -0.88 -15.56 -8.55
C HIS A 25 -0.13 -14.47 -9.31
N ALA A 26 -0.52 -13.22 -9.04
CA ALA A 26 0.19 -12.07 -9.59
C ALA A 26 1.70 -12.15 -9.26
N PRO A 27 2.60 -11.80 -10.21
CA PRO A 27 4.02 -11.82 -9.96
C PRO A 27 4.42 -10.92 -8.80
N TYR A 28 5.36 -11.37 -7.98
CA TYR A 28 5.83 -10.63 -6.80
C TYR A 28 6.48 -9.27 -7.14
N ASN A 29 7.21 -9.18 -8.24
CA ASN A 29 7.92 -7.95 -8.61
C ASN A 29 6.99 -6.74 -8.89
N PRO A 30 5.88 -6.86 -9.66
CA PRO A 30 4.93 -5.78 -9.82
C PRO A 30 4.26 -5.35 -8.52
N GLU A 31 4.00 -6.27 -7.59
CA GLU A 31 3.47 -5.96 -6.28
C GLU A 31 4.46 -5.13 -5.46
N LEU A 32 5.73 -5.52 -5.46
CA LEU A 32 6.83 -4.76 -4.83
C LEU A 32 6.95 -3.36 -5.42
N GLU A 33 6.89 -3.22 -6.73
CA GLU A 33 6.93 -1.92 -7.42
C GLU A 33 5.78 -1.03 -6.97
N PHE A 34 4.57 -1.57 -6.88
CA PHE A 34 3.38 -0.85 -6.45
C PHE A 34 3.56 -0.22 -5.05
N TYR A 35 3.94 -1.03 -4.05
CA TYR A 35 4.14 -0.53 -2.69
C TYR A 35 5.38 0.38 -2.57
N SER A 36 6.42 0.12 -3.35
CA SER A 36 7.58 1.01 -3.41
C SER A 36 7.20 2.40 -3.95
N CYS A 37 6.35 2.48 -4.97
CA CYS A 37 5.83 3.76 -5.47
C CYS A 37 5.04 4.53 -4.41
N ILE A 38 4.24 3.85 -3.58
CA ILE A 38 3.56 4.47 -2.44
C ILE A 38 4.58 5.02 -1.45
N ARG A 39 5.54 4.19 -1.01
CA ARG A 39 6.61 4.58 -0.08
C ARG A 39 7.40 5.77 -0.57
N GLU A 40 7.67 5.83 -1.87
CA GLU A 40 8.43 6.89 -2.51
C GLU A 40 7.65 8.18 -2.76
N GLY A 41 6.33 8.13 -2.62
CA GLY A 41 5.48 9.28 -2.86
C GLY A 41 5.30 9.61 -4.35
N ASN A 42 5.43 8.60 -5.23
CA ASN A 42 5.28 8.77 -6.67
C ASN A 42 3.79 8.75 -7.09
N VAL A 43 3.13 9.88 -6.93
CA VAL A 43 1.68 10.04 -7.14
C VAL A 43 1.27 9.73 -8.57
N GLU A 44 2.05 10.16 -9.55
CA GLU A 44 1.73 9.95 -10.98
C GLU A 44 1.77 8.47 -11.33
N LYS A 45 2.81 7.76 -10.87
CA LYS A 45 2.94 6.33 -11.10
C LYS A 45 1.82 5.52 -10.41
N ILE A 46 1.45 5.87 -9.16
CA ILE A 46 0.37 5.20 -8.44
C ILE A 46 -0.97 5.40 -9.16
N LYS A 47 -1.27 6.60 -9.64
CA LYS A 47 -2.49 6.83 -10.43
C LYS A 47 -2.52 5.95 -11.69
N GLN A 48 -1.40 5.81 -12.38
CA GLN A 48 -1.29 4.92 -13.55
C GLN A 48 -1.52 3.45 -13.18
N LEU A 49 -0.88 2.96 -12.10
CA LEU A 49 -1.01 1.59 -11.64
C LEU A 49 -2.41 1.26 -11.10
N CYS A 50 -3.15 2.26 -10.62
CA CYS A 50 -4.53 2.13 -10.16
C CYS A 50 -5.58 2.41 -11.25
N ASN A 51 -5.17 2.70 -12.51
CA ASN A 51 -6.12 2.80 -13.62
C ASN A 51 -6.83 1.46 -13.89
N GLU A 52 -6.15 0.34 -13.63
CA GLU A 52 -6.79 -0.97 -13.55
C GLU A 52 -7.40 -1.12 -12.15
N PRO A 53 -8.74 -1.20 -12.03
CA PRO A 53 -9.40 -1.35 -10.74
C PRO A 53 -8.92 -2.58 -9.97
N LEU A 54 -8.95 -2.53 -8.63
CA LEU A 54 -8.62 -3.71 -7.80
C LEU A 54 -9.43 -4.93 -8.22
N THR A 55 -10.69 -4.73 -8.57
CA THR A 55 -11.64 -5.79 -8.93
C THR A 55 -11.37 -6.45 -10.27
N ASP A 56 -10.56 -5.85 -11.12
CA ASP A 56 -10.26 -6.33 -12.47
C ASP A 56 -8.84 -6.92 -12.56
N LYS A 57 -8.04 -6.74 -11.50
CA LYS A 57 -6.67 -7.26 -11.44
C LYS A 57 -6.63 -8.78 -11.52
N LYS A 58 -5.85 -9.28 -12.46
CA LYS A 58 -5.59 -10.71 -12.61
C LYS A 58 -4.62 -11.22 -11.55
N GLY A 59 -4.77 -12.49 -11.18
CA GLY A 59 -3.86 -13.13 -10.23
C GLY A 59 -4.17 -12.87 -8.76
N LEU A 60 -5.31 -12.26 -8.45
CA LEU A 60 -5.84 -12.22 -7.09
C LEU A 60 -6.29 -13.63 -6.68
N GLY A 61 -5.68 -14.20 -5.65
CA GLY A 61 -6.11 -15.49 -5.10
C GLY A 61 -7.54 -15.41 -4.55
N LYS A 62 -8.31 -16.50 -4.70
CA LYS A 62 -9.69 -16.54 -4.19
C LYS A 62 -9.71 -16.64 -2.67
N LEU A 63 -10.14 -15.57 -1.99
CA LEU A 63 -10.16 -15.46 -0.54
C LEU A 63 -11.55 -15.70 0.08
N SER A 64 -12.62 -15.63 -0.72
CA SER A 64 -14.00 -15.88 -0.28
C SER A 64 -14.87 -16.34 -1.45
N GLU A 65 -15.91 -17.11 -1.13
CA GLU A 65 -16.99 -17.42 -2.08
C GLU A 65 -17.93 -16.23 -2.29
N ASN A 66 -18.05 -15.36 -1.28
CA ASN A 66 -18.78 -14.11 -1.40
C ASN A 66 -17.87 -13.08 -2.08
N GLU A 67 -18.29 -12.60 -3.25
CA GLU A 67 -17.50 -11.70 -4.10
C GLU A 67 -17.14 -10.40 -3.39
N LEU A 68 -18.09 -9.77 -2.73
CA LEU A 68 -17.85 -8.52 -2.02
C LEU A 68 -16.85 -8.70 -0.85
N GLN A 69 -16.99 -9.81 -0.13
CA GLN A 69 -16.08 -10.17 0.96
C GLN A 69 -14.68 -10.51 0.43
N HIS A 70 -14.58 -11.15 -0.73
CA HIS A 70 -13.33 -11.40 -1.42
C HIS A 70 -12.53 -10.09 -1.67
N PHE A 71 -13.18 -9.08 -2.22
CA PHE A 71 -12.53 -7.79 -2.47
C PHE A 71 -12.25 -6.99 -1.19
N ARG A 72 -13.07 -7.10 -0.15
CA ARG A 72 -12.77 -6.51 1.16
C ARG A 72 -11.51 -7.10 1.77
N TYR A 73 -11.28 -8.41 1.63
CA TYR A 73 -10.04 -9.04 2.12
C TYR A 73 -8.82 -8.54 1.35
N HIS A 74 -8.87 -8.46 0.03
CA HIS A 74 -7.78 -7.91 -0.77
C HIS A 74 -7.51 -6.44 -0.44
N PHE A 75 -8.57 -5.66 -0.24
CA PHE A 75 -8.45 -4.28 0.22
C PHE A 75 -7.74 -4.17 1.56
N ALA A 76 -8.13 -4.98 2.55
CA ALA A 76 -7.51 -4.97 3.88
C ALA A 76 -6.04 -5.37 3.82
N ILE A 77 -5.67 -6.36 2.99
CA ILE A 77 -4.27 -6.73 2.74
C ILE A 77 -3.49 -5.55 2.16
N THR A 78 -4.04 -4.88 1.13
CA THR A 78 -3.40 -3.71 0.53
C THR A 78 -3.22 -2.59 1.55
N ALA A 79 -4.23 -2.29 2.37
CA ALA A 79 -4.15 -1.27 3.40
C ALA A 79 -3.05 -1.55 4.43
N ALA A 80 -2.95 -2.82 4.87
CA ALA A 80 -1.94 -3.25 5.83
C ALA A 80 -0.53 -3.18 5.24
N LEU A 81 -0.33 -3.60 4.00
CA LEU A 81 0.96 -3.53 3.32
C LEU A 81 1.37 -2.08 3.03
N ALA A 82 0.45 -1.25 2.52
CA ALA A 82 0.71 0.17 2.29
C ALA A 82 1.17 0.89 3.57
N ALA A 83 0.51 0.61 4.71
CA ALA A 83 0.92 1.16 6.00
C ALA A 83 2.36 0.77 6.37
N ARG A 84 2.76 -0.49 6.17
CA ARG A 84 4.13 -0.98 6.47
C ARG A 84 5.17 -0.34 5.58
N TYR A 85 4.93 -0.26 4.29
CA TYR A 85 5.84 0.42 3.35
C TYR A 85 5.97 1.92 3.66
N CYS A 86 4.87 2.57 4.09
CA CYS A 86 4.93 3.96 4.54
C CYS A 86 5.76 4.13 5.82
N MET A 87 5.69 3.17 6.76
CA MET A 87 6.55 3.19 7.96
C MET A 87 8.03 3.03 7.59
N GLU A 88 8.37 2.13 6.69
CA GLU A 88 9.73 2.00 6.15
C GLU A 88 10.21 3.30 5.49
N GLY A 89 9.31 4.04 4.84
CA GLY A 89 9.58 5.36 4.26
C GLY A 89 9.67 6.49 5.28
N GLY A 90 9.42 6.21 6.57
CA GLY A 90 9.57 7.15 7.67
C GLY A 90 8.27 7.79 8.16
N MET A 91 7.11 7.27 7.79
CA MET A 91 5.84 7.63 8.45
C MET A 91 5.83 7.07 9.88
N SER A 92 5.31 7.84 10.84
CA SER A 92 5.20 7.35 12.20
C SER A 92 4.23 6.17 12.30
N LEU A 93 4.53 5.22 13.17
CA LEU A 93 3.75 4.02 13.45
C LEU A 93 2.27 4.36 13.72
N SER A 94 2.04 5.29 14.64
CA SER A 94 0.67 5.71 15.02
C SER A 94 -0.11 6.25 13.83
N LYS A 95 0.51 7.07 12.98
CA LYS A 95 -0.14 7.65 11.81
C LYS A 95 -0.45 6.58 10.75
N ALA A 96 0.49 5.68 10.48
CA ALA A 96 0.32 4.62 9.49
C ALA A 96 -0.84 3.69 9.86
N TYR A 97 -0.91 3.25 11.13
CA TYR A 97 -2.01 2.42 11.61
C TYR A 97 -3.35 3.16 11.64
N SER A 98 -3.37 4.40 12.12
CA SER A 98 -4.61 5.18 12.13
C SER A 98 -5.24 5.32 10.74
N ILE A 99 -4.41 5.50 9.69
CA ILE A 99 -4.89 5.57 8.31
C ILE A 99 -5.38 4.19 7.85
N SER A 100 -4.63 3.13 8.13
CA SER A 100 -5.01 1.75 7.79
C SER A 100 -6.37 1.38 8.41
N ASP A 101 -6.52 1.61 9.72
CA ASP A 101 -7.75 1.30 10.45
C ASP A 101 -8.94 2.08 9.90
N PHE A 102 -8.74 3.37 9.60
CA PHE A 102 -9.78 4.20 8.99
C PHE A 102 -10.28 3.61 7.66
N TYR A 103 -9.38 3.25 6.75
CA TYR A 103 -9.75 2.73 5.45
C TYR A 103 -10.35 1.32 5.53
N ILE A 104 -9.83 0.46 6.43
CA ILE A 104 -10.38 -0.89 6.65
C ILE A 104 -11.81 -0.80 7.23
N GLN A 105 -12.06 0.10 8.19
CA GLN A 105 -13.43 0.33 8.68
C GLN A 105 -14.34 0.93 7.58
N LYS A 106 -13.78 1.77 6.73
CA LYS A 106 -14.54 2.39 5.65
C LYS A 106 -14.98 1.39 4.58
N VAL A 107 -14.14 0.40 4.24
CA VAL A 107 -14.49 -0.62 3.24
C VAL A 107 -15.67 -1.50 3.68
N ASP A 108 -15.91 -1.67 4.97
CA ASP A 108 -17.07 -2.40 5.48
C ASP A 108 -18.39 -1.75 5.08
N THR A 109 -18.40 -0.44 4.86
CA THR A 109 -19.60 0.32 4.45
C THR A 109 -19.86 0.26 2.95
N CYS A 110 -18.91 -0.23 2.14
CA CYS A 110 -19.05 -0.38 0.69
C CYS A 110 -20.06 -1.45 0.35
N LYS A 111 -20.97 -1.15 -0.59
CA LYS A 111 -22.05 -2.06 -0.98
C LYS A 111 -21.86 -2.68 -2.36
N SER A 112 -20.92 -2.18 -3.13
CA SER A 112 -20.63 -2.66 -4.49
C SER A 112 -19.12 -2.85 -4.71
N ARG A 113 -18.77 -3.61 -5.76
CA ARG A 113 -17.39 -3.75 -6.25
C ARG A 113 -16.79 -2.38 -6.60
N GLN A 114 -17.59 -1.52 -7.23
CA GLN A 114 -17.17 -0.19 -7.65
C GLN A 114 -16.80 0.67 -6.43
N ASP A 115 -17.63 0.66 -5.35
CA ASP A 115 -17.32 1.40 -4.13
C ASP A 115 -15.97 0.97 -3.54
N ILE A 116 -15.67 -0.34 -3.56
CA ILE A 116 -14.39 -0.87 -3.06
C ILE A 116 -13.24 -0.42 -3.94
N SER A 117 -13.38 -0.47 -5.27
CA SER A 117 -12.35 -0.01 -6.21
C SER A 117 -12.07 1.48 -6.07
N ASP A 118 -13.10 2.30 -5.96
CA ASP A 118 -12.97 3.75 -5.79
C ASP A 118 -12.28 4.08 -4.45
N LEU A 119 -12.67 3.38 -3.39
CA LEU A 119 -12.04 3.55 -2.09
C LEU A 119 -10.58 3.09 -2.09
N HIS A 120 -10.26 2.00 -2.82
CA HIS A 120 -8.89 1.50 -2.98
C HIS A 120 -8.01 2.53 -3.69
N PHE A 121 -8.51 3.10 -4.79
CA PHE A 121 -7.81 4.18 -5.49
C PHE A 121 -7.55 5.38 -4.57
N LEU A 122 -8.58 5.84 -3.85
CA LEU A 122 -8.44 6.96 -2.91
C LEU A 122 -7.42 6.67 -1.81
N MET A 123 -7.45 5.49 -1.22
CA MET A 123 -6.49 5.06 -0.19
C MET A 123 -5.05 5.09 -0.71
N CYS A 124 -4.80 4.49 -1.86
CA CYS A 124 -3.46 4.41 -2.45
C CYS A 124 -2.90 5.80 -2.76
N VAL A 125 -3.72 6.68 -3.31
CA VAL A 125 -3.35 8.07 -3.61
C VAL A 125 -3.11 8.86 -2.33
N ASP A 126 -3.96 8.71 -1.30
CA ASP A 126 -3.81 9.41 -0.01
C ASP A 126 -2.48 9.04 0.68
N TYR A 127 -2.18 7.74 0.80
CA TYR A 127 -0.89 7.29 1.34
C TYR A 127 0.29 7.90 0.57
N THR A 128 0.21 7.86 -0.76
CA THR A 128 1.29 8.35 -1.63
C THR A 128 1.50 9.86 -1.50
N ILE A 129 0.43 10.66 -1.42
CA ILE A 129 0.51 12.11 -1.20
C ILE A 129 1.14 12.42 0.17
N ARG A 130 0.75 11.68 1.22
CA ARG A 130 1.33 11.85 2.56
C ARG A 130 2.82 11.54 2.56
N MET A 131 3.25 10.49 1.87
CA MET A 131 4.67 10.14 1.73
C MET A 131 5.44 11.19 0.94
N LYS A 132 4.88 11.70 -0.17
CA LYS A 132 5.46 12.82 -0.93
C LYS A 132 5.69 14.05 -0.06
N ASN A 133 4.68 14.41 0.75
CA ASN A 133 4.77 15.56 1.64
C ASN A 133 5.78 15.35 2.78
N LEU A 134 5.85 14.12 3.32
CA LEU A 134 6.82 13.76 4.34
C LEU A 134 8.26 13.89 3.82
N ARG A 135 8.51 13.41 2.59
CA ARG A 135 9.82 13.53 1.93
C ARG A 135 10.19 14.98 1.65
N LYS A 136 9.25 15.80 1.15
CA LYS A 136 9.50 17.24 0.96
C LYS A 136 9.93 17.91 2.24
N LYS A 137 9.25 17.63 3.37
CA LYS A 137 9.64 18.18 4.67
C LYS A 137 11.04 17.75 5.10
N LYS A 138 11.42 16.49 4.85
CA LYS A 138 12.78 16.00 5.17
C LYS A 138 13.85 16.64 4.28
N ILE A 139 13.57 16.88 3.01
CA ILE A 139 14.50 17.51 2.06
C ILE A 139 14.66 19.00 2.38
N CYS A 140 13.58 19.69 2.70
CA CYS A 140 13.63 21.12 3.04
C CYS A 140 14.20 21.39 4.44
N SER A 141 14.05 20.47 5.41
CA SER A 141 14.42 20.75 6.81
C SER A 141 15.91 20.56 7.13
N GLN A 142 16.65 19.74 6.41
CA GLN A 142 18.09 19.53 6.69
C GLN A 142 19.05 20.28 5.75
N PRO A 143 18.95 20.18 4.41
CA PRO A 143 19.86 20.91 3.52
C PRO A 143 19.59 22.40 3.50
N VAL A 144 18.31 22.82 3.56
CA VAL A 144 17.96 24.25 3.56
C VAL A 144 18.38 24.91 4.88
N ALA A 145 18.18 24.25 6.02
CA ALA A 145 18.72 24.74 7.29
C ALA A 145 20.25 24.86 7.26
N LYS A 146 20.95 23.82 6.77
CA LYS A 146 22.42 23.87 6.60
C LYS A 146 22.88 24.94 5.61
N CYS A 147 22.14 25.17 4.51
CA CYS A 147 22.43 26.23 3.57
C CYS A 147 22.19 27.62 4.19
N ILE A 148 21.14 27.81 4.99
CA ILE A 148 20.84 29.03 5.68
C ILE A 148 21.92 29.31 6.76
N ASP A 149 22.29 28.28 7.55
CA ASP A 149 23.35 28.39 8.55
C ASP A 149 24.69 28.76 7.88
N TYR A 150 25.05 28.09 6.78
CA TYR A 150 26.26 28.40 6.01
C TYR A 150 26.22 29.82 5.42
N ILE A 151 25.11 30.28 4.88
CA ILE A 151 24.94 31.64 4.36
C ILE A 151 25.05 32.65 5.49
N CYS A 152 24.42 32.43 6.64
CA CYS A 152 24.50 33.30 7.80
C CYS A 152 25.92 33.40 8.36
N GLU A 153 26.65 32.30 8.43
CA GLU A 153 28.06 32.27 8.85
C GLU A 153 28.98 32.97 7.84
N SER A 154 28.69 32.81 6.55
CA SER A 154 29.50 33.39 5.46
C SER A 154 29.22 34.85 5.20
N LEU A 155 28.06 35.40 5.62
CA LEU A 155 27.74 36.83 5.50
C LEU A 155 28.59 37.73 6.41
N HIS A 156 29.21 37.18 7.44
CA HIS A 156 30.10 37.91 8.36
C HIS A 156 31.59 37.72 8.06
N THR A 157 31.93 36.83 7.13
CA THR A 157 33.30 36.65 6.65
C THR A 157 33.41 37.19 5.23
N ARG A 158 34.27 38.22 5.05
CA ARG A 158 34.63 38.74 3.72
C ARG A 158 35.15 37.56 2.89
N ILE A 159 34.41 37.20 1.83
CA ILE A 159 34.90 36.29 0.81
C ILE A 159 36.04 37.01 0.09
N THR A 160 37.26 36.64 0.42
CA THR A 160 38.45 37.02 -0.34
C THR A 160 38.67 35.98 -1.41
#